data_01021258b7cb6171e72015c7c8441cef
#
_entry.id   01021258b7cb6171e72015c7c8441cef
#
_cell.length_a   1.000
_cell.length_b   1.000
_cell.length_c   1.000
_cell.angle_alpha   90.00
_cell.angle_beta   90.00
_cell.angle_gamma   90.00
#
_symmetry.space_group_name_H-M   'P 1'
#
loop_
_entity.id
_entity.type
_entity.pdbx_description
1 polymer ?
#
loop_
_entity_poly.entity_id
_entity_poly.type
_entity_poly.pdbx_seq_one_letter_code
_entity_poly.pdbx_strand_id
1 'polypeptide(L)'
;MNVTLKDIAAKTGFSITTVSLVLNNKKTRVSNDTKQLIIKAAKELSYIPNQAAISLVTKESKTLGLIITDISNPFFSELSKGVSAKATEYGFNIILCDTEDSYEMTMRYLRVLVSKNVDGIIMTLSHEIKDKKLSFIRRFLETHEIPVVLVERSDSLIMSDCVMVNNKKGSYLIARHLIELGHHNVGCITGYSHLDASKDRLSGFKTAFEENGLEFRQELVVEGNYHIESGYKGAQKILDINPEVTAIYAFNDMMAYGVFEYLKDKGIKIPEQISVVGFDDIFFSKMLSVPLTTIELPIHQMGEKAVQLLIERISNKNLPWRCNIVEPKLVIRESTCDIRNL
;
A
#
# COMPACT_ATOMS: atom_id res chain seq x y z
N MET A 1 -25.28 15.44 -27.52
CA MET A 1 -24.21 16.45 -27.65
C MET A 1 -23.76 16.86 -26.27
N ASN A 2 -22.47 16.99 -26.04
CA ASN A 2 -22.00 17.50 -24.74
C ASN A 2 -22.22 19.01 -24.68
N VAL A 3 -22.83 19.47 -23.59
CA VAL A 3 -23.01 20.90 -23.31
C VAL A 3 -21.65 21.59 -23.18
N THR A 4 -21.49 22.75 -23.78
CA THR A 4 -20.26 23.52 -23.81
C THR A 4 -20.41 24.88 -23.11
N LEU A 5 -19.29 25.57 -22.84
CA LEU A 5 -19.32 26.95 -22.34
C LEU A 5 -20.10 27.89 -23.28
N LYS A 6 -20.14 27.60 -24.59
CA LYS A 6 -20.89 28.41 -25.58
C LYS A 6 -22.41 28.31 -25.31
N ASP A 7 -22.91 27.13 -24.95
CA ASP A 7 -24.33 26.91 -24.68
C ASP A 7 -24.78 27.66 -23.42
N ILE A 8 -23.92 27.70 -22.39
CA ILE A 8 -24.17 28.47 -21.18
C ILE A 8 -24.14 29.97 -21.49
N ALA A 9 -23.16 30.42 -22.29
CA ALA A 9 -23.07 31.80 -22.73
C ALA A 9 -24.31 32.25 -23.53
N ALA A 10 -24.78 31.42 -24.45
CA ALA A 10 -26.00 31.68 -25.20
C ALA A 10 -27.24 31.73 -24.30
N LYS A 11 -27.36 30.84 -23.29
CA LYS A 11 -28.50 30.82 -22.36
C LYS A 11 -28.51 32.01 -21.40
N THR A 12 -27.34 32.49 -20.99
CA THR A 12 -27.21 33.54 -19.95
C THR A 12 -26.99 34.95 -20.52
N GLY A 13 -26.66 35.07 -21.81
CA GLY A 13 -26.32 36.37 -22.46
C GLY A 13 -24.94 36.92 -22.12
N PHE A 14 -24.09 36.14 -21.39
CA PHE A 14 -22.74 36.57 -21.06
C PHE A 14 -21.69 36.01 -22.01
N SER A 15 -20.52 36.66 -22.08
CA SER A 15 -19.42 36.15 -22.88
C SER A 15 -18.91 34.78 -22.38
N ILE A 16 -18.38 33.96 -23.29
CA ILE A 16 -17.74 32.68 -22.95
C ILE A 16 -16.63 32.88 -21.92
N THR A 17 -15.88 33.99 -22.02
CA THR A 17 -14.83 34.32 -21.07
C THR A 17 -15.40 34.57 -19.67
N THR A 18 -16.49 35.36 -19.56
CA THR A 18 -17.16 35.61 -18.29
C THR A 18 -17.68 34.31 -17.65
N VAL A 19 -18.36 33.48 -18.45
CA VAL A 19 -18.86 32.16 -18.01
C VAL A 19 -17.70 31.26 -17.52
N SER A 20 -16.62 31.19 -18.28
CA SER A 20 -15.42 30.42 -17.90
C SER A 20 -14.79 30.91 -16.61
N LEU A 21 -14.63 32.22 -16.42
CA LEU A 21 -14.06 32.80 -15.20
C LEU A 21 -14.92 32.49 -13.96
N VAL A 22 -16.25 32.58 -14.09
CA VAL A 22 -17.19 32.29 -13.00
C VAL A 22 -17.18 30.81 -12.65
N LEU A 23 -17.26 29.91 -13.63
CA LEU A 23 -17.31 28.47 -13.38
C LEU A 23 -15.99 27.90 -12.86
N ASN A 24 -14.87 28.55 -13.17
CA ASN A 24 -13.53 28.18 -12.65
C ASN A 24 -13.14 28.96 -11.38
N ASN A 25 -14.07 29.64 -10.71
CA ASN A 25 -13.82 30.41 -9.48
C ASN A 25 -12.67 31.43 -9.58
N LYS A 26 -12.38 31.95 -10.77
CA LYS A 26 -11.35 32.97 -10.96
C LYS A 26 -11.87 34.35 -10.56
N LYS A 27 -10.94 35.24 -10.15
CA LYS A 27 -11.31 36.63 -9.85
C LYS A 27 -11.98 37.27 -11.07
N THR A 28 -13.20 37.74 -10.89
CA THR A 28 -14.00 38.41 -11.92
C THR A 28 -14.71 39.61 -11.30
N ARG A 29 -14.97 40.63 -12.11
CA ARG A 29 -15.67 41.88 -11.70
C ARG A 29 -17.20 41.76 -11.79
N VAL A 30 -17.77 40.58 -12.09
CA VAL A 30 -19.22 40.39 -12.16
C VAL A 30 -19.85 40.35 -10.79
N SER A 31 -21.11 40.81 -10.71
CA SER A 31 -21.90 40.79 -9.46
C SER A 31 -22.17 39.36 -8.98
N ASN A 32 -22.53 39.22 -7.69
CA ASN A 32 -22.91 37.92 -7.15
C ASN A 32 -24.16 37.34 -7.85
N ASP A 33 -25.12 38.18 -8.22
CA ASP A 33 -26.33 37.74 -8.95
C ASP A 33 -25.96 37.15 -10.32
N THR A 34 -25.02 37.78 -11.04
CA THR A 34 -24.51 37.26 -12.30
C THR A 34 -23.81 35.90 -12.12
N LYS A 35 -23.02 35.76 -11.05
CA LYS A 35 -22.37 34.46 -10.73
C LYS A 35 -23.41 33.38 -10.49
N GLN A 36 -24.43 33.67 -9.67
CA GLN A 36 -25.50 32.71 -9.37
C GLN A 36 -26.29 32.33 -10.63
N LEU A 37 -26.58 33.29 -11.50
CA LEU A 37 -27.27 33.04 -12.77
C LEU A 37 -26.47 32.07 -13.66
N ILE A 38 -25.17 32.29 -13.82
CA ILE A 38 -24.29 31.42 -14.60
C ILE A 38 -24.19 30.01 -14.00
N ILE A 39 -24.02 29.91 -12.67
CA ILE A 39 -23.96 28.61 -11.97
C ILE A 39 -25.29 27.85 -12.10
N LYS A 40 -26.41 28.55 -11.99
CA LYS A 40 -27.75 27.98 -12.16
C LYS A 40 -27.92 27.44 -13.59
N ALA A 41 -27.61 28.24 -14.58
CA ALA A 41 -27.68 27.83 -16.00
C ALA A 41 -26.79 26.61 -16.30
N ALA A 42 -25.58 26.57 -15.75
CA ALA A 42 -24.68 25.43 -15.89
C ALA A 42 -25.28 24.14 -15.27
N LYS A 43 -25.90 24.23 -14.07
CA LYS A 43 -26.59 23.11 -13.43
C LYS A 43 -27.80 22.65 -14.24
N GLU A 44 -28.65 23.56 -14.69
CA GLU A 44 -29.82 23.24 -15.52
C GLU A 44 -29.48 22.55 -16.85
N LEU A 45 -28.35 22.92 -17.43
CA LEU A 45 -27.83 22.30 -18.64
C LEU A 45 -27.02 21.03 -18.37
N SER A 46 -26.85 20.64 -17.08
CA SER A 46 -25.98 19.51 -16.68
C SER A 46 -24.56 19.64 -17.27
N TYR A 47 -24.04 20.87 -17.29
CA TYR A 47 -22.71 21.13 -17.83
C TYR A 47 -21.64 20.50 -16.94
N ILE A 48 -20.79 19.68 -17.54
CA ILE A 48 -19.61 19.11 -16.89
C ILE A 48 -18.38 19.78 -17.50
N PRO A 49 -17.55 20.47 -16.68
CA PRO A 49 -16.30 21.09 -17.16
C PRO A 49 -15.40 20.04 -17.83
N ASN A 50 -14.86 20.37 -18.98
CA ASN A 50 -13.88 19.53 -19.65
C ASN A 50 -12.52 19.68 -18.95
N GLN A 51 -12.20 18.74 -18.05
CA GLN A 51 -10.97 18.74 -17.27
C GLN A 51 -9.72 18.74 -18.16
N ALA A 52 -9.76 18.06 -19.32
CA ALA A 52 -8.65 18.06 -20.25
C ALA A 52 -8.38 19.48 -20.83
N ALA A 53 -9.43 20.26 -21.08
CA ALA A 53 -9.28 21.64 -21.52
C ALA A 53 -8.79 22.57 -20.39
N ILE A 54 -9.22 22.32 -19.17
CA ILE A 54 -8.78 23.07 -17.98
C ILE A 54 -7.31 22.76 -17.69
N SER A 55 -6.91 21.50 -17.71
CA SER A 55 -5.53 21.08 -17.43
C SER A 55 -4.52 21.64 -18.45
N LEU A 56 -4.91 21.81 -19.70
CA LEU A 56 -4.06 22.47 -20.70
C LEU A 56 -3.73 23.94 -20.34
N VAL A 57 -4.65 24.62 -19.68
CA VAL A 57 -4.49 26.03 -19.28
C VAL A 57 -3.82 26.15 -17.91
N THR A 58 -4.21 25.31 -16.95
CA THR A 58 -3.71 25.36 -15.55
C THR A 58 -2.42 24.59 -15.36
N LYS A 59 -2.12 23.67 -16.26
CA LYS A 59 -1.06 22.64 -16.13
C LYS A 59 -1.25 21.73 -14.91
N GLU A 60 -2.47 21.60 -14.40
CA GLU A 60 -2.86 20.75 -13.28
C GLU A 60 -4.05 19.89 -13.70
N SER A 61 -3.94 18.58 -13.53
CA SER A 61 -5.03 17.63 -13.82
C SER A 61 -5.95 17.39 -12.62
N LYS A 62 -5.50 17.76 -11.42
CA LYS A 62 -6.10 17.40 -10.14
C LYS A 62 -6.35 15.88 -10.04
N THR A 63 -5.39 15.11 -10.55
CA THR A 63 -5.45 13.66 -10.58
C THR A 63 -4.10 13.08 -10.16
N LEU A 64 -4.12 12.11 -9.26
CA LEU A 64 -2.95 11.34 -8.84
C LEU A 64 -3.06 9.91 -9.35
N GLY A 65 -1.93 9.29 -9.67
CA GLY A 65 -1.84 7.87 -9.91
C GLY A 65 -1.56 7.12 -8.61
N LEU A 66 -2.24 5.97 -8.42
CA LEU A 66 -1.93 5.02 -7.36
C LEU A 66 -1.62 3.67 -8.00
N ILE A 67 -0.37 3.24 -7.95
CA ILE A 67 0.09 1.95 -8.45
C ILE A 67 0.30 1.02 -7.27
N ILE A 68 -0.45 -0.08 -7.22
CA ILE A 68 -0.34 -1.13 -6.20
C ILE A 68 0.00 -2.46 -6.87
N THR A 69 0.42 -3.43 -6.08
CA THR A 69 0.86 -4.73 -6.60
C THR A 69 -0.25 -5.76 -6.66
N ASP A 70 -1.26 -5.71 -5.77
CA ASP A 70 -2.36 -6.68 -5.74
C ASP A 70 -3.55 -6.12 -4.97
N ILE A 71 -4.63 -5.76 -5.67
CA ILE A 71 -5.85 -5.23 -5.07
C ILE A 71 -6.61 -6.30 -4.26
N SER A 72 -6.37 -7.58 -4.50
CA SER A 72 -6.98 -8.68 -3.77
C SER A 72 -6.42 -8.83 -2.35
N ASN A 73 -5.20 -8.33 -2.11
CA ASN A 73 -4.65 -8.27 -0.76
C ASN A 73 -5.26 -7.10 0.02
N PRO A 74 -5.96 -7.36 1.15
CA PRO A 74 -6.61 -6.31 1.95
C PRO A 74 -5.68 -5.20 2.45
N PHE A 75 -4.37 -5.45 2.55
CA PHE A 75 -3.37 -4.41 2.83
C PHE A 75 -3.46 -3.27 1.79
N PHE A 76 -3.41 -3.59 0.51
CA PHE A 76 -3.46 -2.58 -0.55
C PHE A 76 -4.84 -1.95 -0.70
N SER A 77 -5.91 -2.70 -0.40
CA SER A 77 -7.26 -2.16 -0.37
C SER A 77 -7.42 -1.10 0.71
N GLU A 78 -6.89 -1.33 1.92
CA GLU A 78 -6.94 -0.35 3.01
C GLU A 78 -6.02 0.84 2.77
N LEU A 79 -4.82 0.62 2.21
CA LEU A 79 -3.93 1.68 1.75
C LEU A 79 -4.63 2.60 0.74
N SER A 80 -5.32 1.99 -0.24
CA SER A 80 -6.05 2.73 -1.29
C SER A 80 -7.19 3.59 -0.72
N LYS A 81 -7.88 3.13 0.33
CA LYS A 81 -8.87 3.94 1.04
C LYS A 81 -8.24 5.16 1.69
N GLY A 82 -7.11 5.00 2.39
CA GLY A 82 -6.40 6.12 3.00
C GLY A 82 -5.92 7.14 1.95
N VAL A 83 -5.37 6.66 0.84
CA VAL A 83 -4.97 7.50 -0.30
C VAL A 83 -6.18 8.25 -0.87
N SER A 84 -7.29 7.56 -1.13
CA SER A 84 -8.49 8.17 -1.72
C SER A 84 -9.12 9.21 -0.80
N ALA A 85 -9.24 8.90 0.49
CA ALA A 85 -9.79 9.84 1.48
C ALA A 85 -8.98 11.13 1.53
N LYS A 86 -7.65 11.02 1.66
CA LYS A 86 -6.78 12.18 1.77
C LYS A 86 -6.67 12.96 0.46
N ALA A 87 -6.62 12.29 -0.69
CA ALA A 87 -6.62 12.95 -2.00
C ALA A 87 -7.89 13.79 -2.19
N THR A 88 -9.05 13.27 -1.79
CA THR A 88 -10.34 13.98 -1.86
C THR A 88 -10.33 15.25 -1.02
N GLU A 89 -9.74 15.24 0.18
CA GLU A 89 -9.59 16.44 1.03
C GLU A 89 -8.79 17.55 0.32
N TYR A 90 -7.78 17.17 -0.47
CA TYR A 90 -6.97 18.12 -1.27
C TYR A 90 -7.58 18.43 -2.66
N GLY A 91 -8.77 17.89 -2.96
CA GLY A 91 -9.45 18.10 -4.24
C GLY A 91 -8.83 17.35 -5.42
N PHE A 92 -8.17 16.21 -5.17
CA PHE A 92 -7.60 15.33 -6.19
C PHE A 92 -8.46 14.08 -6.40
N ASN A 93 -8.50 13.61 -7.64
CA ASN A 93 -9.01 12.30 -8.01
C ASN A 93 -7.87 11.28 -8.03
N ILE A 94 -8.21 9.99 -7.91
CA ILE A 94 -7.24 8.88 -7.99
C ILE A 94 -7.52 8.03 -9.23
N ILE A 95 -6.46 7.68 -9.96
CA ILE A 95 -6.46 6.58 -10.93
C ILE A 95 -5.72 5.42 -10.27
N LEU A 96 -6.47 4.38 -9.88
CA LEU A 96 -5.92 3.16 -9.30
C LEU A 96 -5.46 2.22 -10.43
N CYS A 97 -4.24 1.70 -10.29
CA CYS A 97 -3.60 0.77 -11.21
C CYS A 97 -3.10 -0.44 -10.42
N ASP A 98 -3.70 -1.60 -10.68
CA ASP A 98 -3.27 -2.88 -10.14
C ASP A 98 -2.32 -3.56 -11.12
N THR A 99 -1.11 -3.89 -10.65
CA THR A 99 -0.04 -4.41 -11.52
C THR A 99 0.09 -5.92 -11.47
N GLU A 100 -0.67 -6.60 -10.62
CA GLU A 100 -0.51 -8.05 -10.37
C GLU A 100 0.96 -8.42 -10.10
N ASP A 101 1.66 -7.54 -9.38
CA ASP A 101 3.10 -7.63 -9.02
C ASP A 101 4.05 -7.76 -10.23
N SER A 102 3.62 -7.33 -11.46
CA SER A 102 4.34 -7.41 -12.72
C SER A 102 5.07 -6.12 -13.09
N TYR A 103 6.30 -6.25 -13.55
CA TYR A 103 7.09 -5.14 -14.11
C TYR A 103 6.47 -4.58 -15.39
N GLU A 104 6.03 -5.44 -16.30
CA GLU A 104 5.43 -5.04 -17.56
C GLU A 104 4.18 -4.19 -17.34
N MET A 105 3.32 -4.62 -16.41
CA MET A 105 2.12 -3.88 -16.03
C MET A 105 2.47 -2.56 -15.35
N THR A 106 3.48 -2.55 -14.47
CA THR A 106 3.98 -1.31 -13.85
C THR A 106 4.39 -0.30 -14.93
N MET A 107 5.21 -0.71 -15.89
CA MET A 107 5.66 0.17 -16.99
C MET A 107 4.51 0.61 -17.90
N ARG A 108 3.53 -0.26 -18.15
CA ARG A 108 2.32 0.09 -18.91
C ARG A 108 1.54 1.20 -18.20
N TYR A 109 1.27 1.03 -16.91
CA TYR A 109 0.51 2.01 -16.14
C TYR A 109 1.26 3.32 -15.94
N LEU A 110 2.57 3.30 -15.75
CA LEU A 110 3.38 4.52 -15.74
C LEU A 110 3.20 5.33 -17.03
N ARG A 111 3.25 4.69 -18.22
CA ARG A 111 2.99 5.36 -19.50
C ARG A 111 1.57 5.92 -19.60
N VAL A 112 0.57 5.16 -19.13
CA VAL A 112 -0.84 5.61 -19.11
C VAL A 112 -1.00 6.84 -18.22
N LEU A 113 -0.46 6.82 -17.00
CA LEU A 113 -0.55 7.93 -16.06
C LEU A 113 0.13 9.20 -16.61
N VAL A 114 1.33 9.04 -17.22
CA VAL A 114 2.01 10.14 -17.92
C VAL A 114 1.13 10.71 -19.04
N SER A 115 0.55 9.84 -19.89
CA SER A 115 -0.31 10.30 -21.00
C SER A 115 -1.60 10.97 -20.52
N LYS A 116 -2.05 10.70 -19.30
CA LYS A 116 -3.18 11.36 -18.64
C LYS A 116 -2.78 12.64 -17.91
N ASN A 117 -1.48 13.01 -17.95
CA ASN A 117 -0.92 14.17 -17.26
C ASN A 117 -1.26 14.19 -15.76
N VAL A 118 -1.14 13.05 -15.06
CA VAL A 118 -1.33 13.04 -13.61
C VAL A 118 -0.29 13.95 -12.94
N ASP A 119 -0.70 14.60 -11.84
CA ASP A 119 0.16 15.57 -11.16
C ASP A 119 1.23 14.90 -10.29
N GLY A 120 1.04 13.62 -9.95
CA GLY A 120 2.00 12.82 -9.19
C GLY A 120 1.56 11.37 -9.05
N ILE A 121 2.45 10.52 -8.57
CA ILE A 121 2.23 9.08 -8.46
C ILE A 121 2.61 8.59 -7.06
N ILE A 122 1.74 7.81 -6.44
CA ILE A 122 2.04 6.97 -5.28
C ILE A 122 2.20 5.55 -5.80
N MET A 123 3.27 4.84 -5.45
CA MET A 123 3.47 3.49 -5.96
C MET A 123 4.16 2.56 -4.98
N THR A 124 3.78 1.29 -5.03
CA THR A 124 4.53 0.17 -4.48
C THR A 124 5.29 -0.51 -5.61
N LEU A 125 6.57 -0.81 -5.39
CA LEU A 125 7.40 -1.49 -6.37
C LEU A 125 7.02 -2.98 -6.45
N SER A 126 6.84 -3.53 -7.65
CA SER A 126 6.69 -4.97 -7.86
C SER A 126 7.96 -5.73 -7.44
N HIS A 127 7.81 -6.97 -6.96
CA HIS A 127 8.94 -7.85 -6.63
C HIS A 127 9.87 -8.11 -7.81
N GLU A 128 9.37 -8.04 -9.04
CA GLU A 128 10.17 -8.20 -10.24
C GLU A 128 11.10 -7.01 -10.53
N ILE A 129 10.88 -5.87 -9.85
CA ILE A 129 11.61 -4.63 -10.11
C ILE A 129 12.91 -4.62 -9.32
N LYS A 130 13.99 -5.04 -9.99
CA LYS A 130 15.36 -5.03 -9.49
C LYS A 130 16.34 -4.75 -10.62
N ASP A 131 17.56 -4.38 -10.29
CA ASP A 131 18.67 -4.20 -11.22
C ASP A 131 18.32 -3.28 -12.41
N LYS A 132 18.38 -3.85 -13.62
CA LYS A 132 18.10 -3.12 -14.87
C LYS A 132 16.65 -2.60 -14.92
N LYS A 133 15.65 -3.39 -14.44
CA LYS A 133 14.24 -2.98 -14.42
C LYS A 133 14.05 -1.72 -13.56
N LEU A 134 14.68 -1.70 -12.39
CA LEU A 134 14.68 -0.53 -11.50
C LEU A 134 15.31 0.70 -12.15
N SER A 135 16.47 0.53 -12.82
CA SER A 135 17.14 1.61 -13.55
C SER A 135 16.28 2.20 -14.67
N PHE A 136 15.47 1.37 -15.35
CA PHE A 136 14.52 1.83 -16.36
C PHE A 136 13.37 2.65 -15.75
N ILE A 137 12.80 2.20 -14.63
CA ILE A 137 11.74 2.96 -13.92
C ILE A 137 12.29 4.30 -13.47
N ARG A 138 13.43 4.31 -12.81
CA ARG A 138 14.12 5.53 -12.37
C ARG A 138 14.26 6.51 -13.53
N ARG A 139 14.88 6.08 -14.64
CA ARG A 139 15.08 6.92 -15.82
C ARG A 139 13.76 7.44 -16.41
N PHE A 140 12.72 6.59 -16.42
CA PHE A 140 11.39 6.99 -16.88
C PHE A 140 10.82 8.11 -16.03
N LEU A 141 10.87 7.99 -14.69
CA LEU A 141 10.35 8.98 -13.74
C LEU A 141 11.14 10.31 -13.85
N GLU A 142 12.47 10.23 -13.92
CA GLU A 142 13.35 11.41 -14.09
C GLU A 142 13.06 12.13 -15.42
N THR A 143 12.90 11.39 -16.52
CA THR A 143 12.65 11.96 -17.84
C THR A 143 11.32 12.72 -17.90
N HIS A 144 10.29 12.27 -17.18
CA HIS A 144 8.97 12.88 -17.20
C HIS A 144 8.74 13.85 -16.02
N GLU A 145 9.74 14.02 -15.15
CA GLU A 145 9.72 14.92 -13.98
C GLU A 145 8.47 14.79 -13.09
N ILE A 146 7.89 13.59 -13.01
CA ILE A 146 6.70 13.33 -12.23
C ILE A 146 7.08 13.11 -10.76
N PRO A 147 6.48 13.87 -9.82
CA PRO A 147 6.61 13.62 -8.40
C PRO A 147 6.13 12.21 -8.03
N VAL A 148 6.96 11.49 -7.25
CA VAL A 148 6.65 10.12 -6.81
C VAL A 148 6.83 9.99 -5.31
N VAL A 149 5.94 9.21 -4.67
CA VAL A 149 6.09 8.71 -3.31
C VAL A 149 6.04 7.18 -3.35
N LEU A 150 7.07 6.53 -2.82
CA LEU A 150 7.11 5.09 -2.67
C LEU A 150 6.47 4.65 -1.35
N VAL A 151 5.69 3.56 -1.38
CA VAL A 151 5.02 3.02 -0.19
C VAL A 151 5.35 1.53 -0.05
N GLU A 152 5.61 1.09 1.18
CA GLU A 152 5.87 -0.29 1.57
C GLU A 152 7.19 -0.86 1.02
N ARG A 153 7.47 -0.62 -0.24
CA ARG A 153 8.72 -1.04 -0.90
C ARG A 153 9.39 0.17 -1.50
N SER A 154 10.64 0.43 -1.11
CA SER A 154 11.46 1.51 -1.65
C SER A 154 12.80 0.95 -2.12
N ASP A 155 13.47 1.73 -2.94
CA ASP A 155 14.85 1.46 -3.34
C ASP A 155 15.63 2.77 -3.39
N SER A 156 16.87 2.75 -2.88
CA SER A 156 17.74 3.92 -2.81
C SER A 156 18.11 4.51 -4.17
N LEU A 157 17.94 3.75 -5.25
CA LEU A 157 18.16 4.24 -6.61
C LEU A 157 17.05 5.17 -7.09
N ILE A 158 15.83 5.09 -6.54
CA ILE A 158 14.73 6.00 -6.88
C ILE A 158 14.72 7.12 -5.84
N MET A 159 15.17 8.31 -6.26
CA MET A 159 15.11 9.52 -5.44
C MET A 159 13.65 9.96 -5.28
N SER A 160 13.03 9.63 -4.14
CA SER A 160 11.61 9.90 -3.85
C SER A 160 11.35 10.07 -2.37
N ASP A 161 10.25 10.71 -2.01
CA ASP A 161 9.70 10.58 -0.67
C ASP A 161 9.21 9.13 -0.48
N CYS A 162 9.20 8.63 0.77
CA CYS A 162 8.69 7.29 1.03
C CYS A 162 7.91 7.17 2.36
N VAL A 163 7.02 6.17 2.41
CA VAL A 163 6.32 5.73 3.61
C VAL A 163 6.59 4.24 3.79
N MET A 164 7.35 3.90 4.82
CA MET A 164 7.87 2.56 5.05
C MET A 164 7.46 2.02 6.40
N VAL A 165 7.49 0.71 6.57
CA VAL A 165 7.24 0.01 7.83
C VAL A 165 8.58 -0.32 8.50
N ASN A 166 8.65 -0.22 9.83
CA ASN A 166 9.76 -0.76 10.60
C ASN A 166 9.63 -2.29 10.72
N ASN A 167 9.88 -2.98 9.59
CA ASN A 167 9.72 -4.42 9.45
C ASN A 167 10.58 -5.20 10.46
N LYS A 168 11.81 -4.75 10.69
CA LYS A 168 12.73 -5.38 11.65
C LYS A 168 12.16 -5.37 13.06
N LYS A 169 11.61 -4.22 13.51
CA LYS A 169 11.00 -4.09 14.82
C LYS A 169 9.74 -4.96 14.96
N GLY A 170 8.88 -4.98 13.93
CA GLY A 170 7.67 -5.80 13.97
C GLY A 170 7.97 -7.29 14.17
N SER A 171 8.90 -7.83 13.39
CA SER A 171 9.30 -9.24 13.52
C SER A 171 10.06 -9.53 14.81
N TYR A 172 10.83 -8.59 15.31
CA TYR A 172 11.45 -8.69 16.63
C TYR A 172 10.39 -8.83 17.74
N LEU A 173 9.30 -8.06 17.69
CA LEU A 173 8.21 -8.14 18.66
C LEU A 173 7.50 -9.52 18.60
N ILE A 174 7.27 -10.05 17.39
CA ILE A 174 6.72 -11.40 17.21
C ILE A 174 7.64 -12.46 17.83
N ALA A 175 8.92 -12.41 17.52
CA ALA A 175 9.89 -13.39 18.04
C ALA A 175 9.93 -13.35 19.57
N ARG A 176 10.00 -12.16 20.15
CA ARG A 176 9.94 -12.00 21.61
C ARG A 176 8.69 -12.61 22.23
N HIS A 177 7.52 -12.35 21.66
CA HIS A 177 6.28 -12.93 22.11
C HIS A 177 6.31 -14.46 22.09
N LEU A 178 6.77 -15.05 21.00
CA LEU A 178 6.87 -16.51 20.89
C LEU A 178 7.88 -17.10 21.90
N ILE A 179 9.02 -16.45 22.09
CA ILE A 179 10.02 -16.86 23.08
C ILE A 179 9.45 -16.80 24.50
N GLU A 180 8.74 -15.71 24.83
CA GLU A 180 8.07 -15.54 26.14
C GLU A 180 7.01 -16.61 26.40
N LEU A 181 6.40 -17.21 25.37
CA LEU A 181 5.50 -18.35 25.43
C LEU A 181 6.21 -19.72 25.40
N GLY A 182 7.55 -19.74 25.37
CA GLY A 182 8.36 -20.95 25.38
C GLY A 182 8.63 -21.56 24.00
N HIS A 183 8.22 -20.93 22.91
CA HIS A 183 8.46 -21.45 21.56
C HIS A 183 9.92 -21.21 21.13
N HIS A 184 10.70 -22.28 21.03
CA HIS A 184 12.08 -22.24 20.55
C HIS A 184 12.25 -22.93 19.18
N ASN A 185 11.29 -23.77 18.78
CA ASN A 185 11.28 -24.47 17.50
C ASN A 185 10.21 -23.87 16.61
N VAL A 186 10.57 -22.81 15.88
CA VAL A 186 9.66 -21.97 15.12
C VAL A 186 10.00 -22.01 13.63
N GLY A 187 9.00 -22.34 12.80
CA GLY A 187 9.10 -22.23 11.36
C GLY A 187 8.78 -20.81 10.87
N CYS A 188 9.48 -20.33 9.85
CA CYS A 188 9.23 -19.04 9.22
C CYS A 188 8.84 -19.21 7.74
N ILE A 189 7.73 -18.61 7.32
CA ILE A 189 7.35 -18.51 5.90
C ILE A 189 7.58 -17.05 5.48
N THR A 190 8.66 -16.82 4.74
CA THR A 190 9.05 -15.46 4.32
C THR A 190 8.26 -15.00 3.10
N GLY A 191 8.41 -13.74 2.71
CA GLY A 191 8.10 -13.31 1.34
C GLY A 191 9.29 -13.58 0.42
N TYR A 192 9.29 -12.93 -0.74
CA TYR A 192 10.42 -12.99 -1.68
C TYR A 192 11.73 -12.57 -0.98
N SER A 193 12.71 -13.44 -0.96
CA SER A 193 13.96 -13.31 -0.18
C SER A 193 14.83 -12.12 -0.58
N HIS A 194 14.68 -11.62 -1.81
CA HIS A 194 15.42 -10.45 -2.29
C HIS A 194 14.83 -9.11 -1.84
N LEU A 195 13.55 -9.06 -1.40
CA LEU A 195 12.91 -7.83 -0.91
C LEU A 195 13.44 -7.44 0.46
N ASP A 196 13.69 -6.15 0.65
CA ASP A 196 14.19 -5.62 1.92
C ASP A 196 13.21 -5.83 3.06
N ALA A 197 11.89 -5.73 2.82
CA ALA A 197 10.88 -6.07 3.83
C ALA A 197 11.03 -7.50 4.34
N SER A 198 11.29 -8.49 3.46
CA SER A 198 11.52 -9.88 3.86
C SER A 198 12.82 -10.06 4.63
N LYS A 199 13.90 -9.42 4.17
CA LYS A 199 15.21 -9.45 4.86
C LYS A 199 15.11 -8.83 6.25
N ASP A 200 14.45 -7.68 6.36
CA ASP A 200 14.29 -6.97 7.63
C ASP A 200 13.43 -7.77 8.60
N ARG A 201 12.30 -8.37 8.14
CA ARG A 201 11.48 -9.24 8.98
C ARG A 201 12.29 -10.44 9.47
N LEU A 202 13.02 -11.12 8.58
CA LEU A 202 13.87 -12.25 8.97
C LEU A 202 14.97 -11.83 9.94
N SER A 203 15.65 -10.72 9.67
CA SER A 203 16.70 -10.17 10.53
C SER A 203 16.18 -9.81 11.92
N GLY A 204 15.01 -9.15 12.01
CA GLY A 204 14.39 -8.81 13.29
C GLY A 204 14.05 -10.03 14.12
N PHE A 205 13.47 -11.06 13.48
CA PHE A 205 13.13 -12.32 14.11
C PHE A 205 14.39 -13.04 14.64
N LYS A 206 15.40 -13.17 13.79
CA LYS A 206 16.70 -13.78 14.14
C LYS A 206 17.40 -13.05 15.29
N THR A 207 17.43 -11.72 15.25
CA THR A 207 18.03 -10.90 16.32
C THR A 207 17.43 -11.20 17.69
N ALA A 208 16.09 -11.36 17.78
CA ALA A 208 15.45 -11.68 19.06
C ALA A 208 15.83 -13.06 19.58
N PHE A 209 15.97 -14.07 18.72
CA PHE A 209 16.46 -15.41 19.11
C PHE A 209 17.90 -15.35 19.63
N GLU A 210 18.79 -14.68 18.89
CA GLU A 210 20.20 -14.53 19.26
C GLU A 210 20.38 -13.82 20.60
N GLU A 211 19.64 -12.72 20.84
CA GLU A 211 19.68 -11.96 22.11
C GLU A 211 19.19 -12.78 23.32
N ASN A 212 18.33 -13.77 23.10
CA ASN A 212 17.85 -14.67 24.14
C ASN A 212 18.68 -15.98 24.25
N GLY A 213 19.81 -16.08 23.53
CA GLY A 213 20.68 -17.25 23.55
C GLY A 213 20.07 -18.49 22.91
N LEU A 214 19.08 -18.33 22.04
CA LEU A 214 18.39 -19.41 21.34
C LEU A 214 18.97 -19.60 19.95
N GLU A 215 19.04 -20.86 19.52
CA GLU A 215 19.45 -21.20 18.16
C GLU A 215 18.37 -20.84 17.15
N PHE A 216 18.72 -20.05 16.15
CA PHE A 216 17.84 -19.81 15.01
C PHE A 216 18.05 -20.86 13.92
N ARG A 217 17.02 -21.63 13.64
CA ARG A 217 17.07 -22.75 12.69
C ARG A 217 16.78 -22.29 11.26
N GLN A 218 17.85 -22.06 10.51
CA GLN A 218 17.77 -21.58 9.12
C GLN A 218 17.05 -22.58 8.21
N GLU A 219 17.11 -23.86 8.47
CA GLU A 219 16.42 -24.92 7.70
C GLU A 219 14.89 -24.87 7.80
N LEU A 220 14.36 -24.20 8.83
CA LEU A 220 12.91 -23.96 9.01
C LEU A 220 12.43 -22.67 8.36
N VAL A 221 13.27 -22.01 7.58
CA VAL A 221 12.89 -20.82 6.82
C VAL A 221 12.53 -21.23 5.39
N VAL A 222 11.28 -21.05 5.03
CA VAL A 222 10.72 -21.38 3.71
C VAL A 222 10.32 -20.10 2.99
N GLU A 223 10.75 -19.95 1.74
CA GLU A 223 10.34 -18.80 0.93
C GLU A 223 8.90 -18.97 0.44
N GLY A 224 8.07 -17.96 0.66
CA GLY A 224 6.73 -17.76 0.13
C GLY A 224 6.68 -16.56 -0.82
N ASN A 225 5.46 -16.07 -1.09
CA ASN A 225 5.22 -15.00 -2.05
C ASN A 225 4.10 -14.03 -1.62
N TYR A 226 3.78 -13.99 -0.33
CA TYR A 226 2.71 -13.19 0.28
C TYR A 226 1.27 -13.62 -0.05
N HIS A 227 1.04 -14.73 -0.81
CA HIS A 227 -0.27 -15.27 -1.11
C HIS A 227 -0.61 -16.49 -0.23
N ILE A 228 -1.90 -16.76 -0.05
CA ILE A 228 -2.45 -17.85 0.78
C ILE A 228 -1.83 -19.20 0.40
N GLU A 229 -1.78 -19.51 -0.90
CA GLU A 229 -1.25 -20.80 -1.39
C GLU A 229 0.20 -21.05 -0.96
N SER A 230 1.03 -19.99 -0.92
CA SER A 230 2.42 -20.14 -0.47
C SER A 230 2.52 -20.37 1.05
N GLY A 231 1.57 -19.83 1.81
CA GLY A 231 1.42 -20.13 3.24
C GLY A 231 1.10 -21.60 3.48
N TYR A 232 0.14 -22.15 2.75
CA TYR A 232 -0.22 -23.56 2.80
C TYR A 232 0.98 -24.47 2.48
N LYS A 233 1.63 -24.25 1.34
CA LYS A 233 2.83 -25.02 0.93
C LYS A 233 4.01 -24.83 1.88
N GLY A 234 4.15 -23.63 2.45
CA GLY A 234 5.19 -23.32 3.42
C GLY A 234 5.01 -24.10 4.72
N ALA A 235 3.78 -24.16 5.26
CA ALA A 235 3.46 -24.95 6.44
C ALA A 235 3.73 -26.45 6.20
N GLN A 236 3.33 -26.97 5.05
CA GLN A 236 3.62 -28.35 4.67
C GLN A 236 5.13 -28.62 4.71
N LYS A 237 5.93 -27.80 4.02
CA LYS A 237 7.39 -27.97 3.96
C LYS A 237 8.04 -27.90 5.33
N ILE A 238 7.62 -26.97 6.18
CA ILE A 238 8.17 -26.82 7.54
C ILE A 238 7.92 -28.10 8.34
N LEU A 239 6.70 -28.63 8.32
CA LEU A 239 6.36 -29.83 9.07
C LEU A 239 6.94 -31.10 8.48
N ASP A 240 7.20 -31.15 7.16
CA ASP A 240 7.96 -32.25 6.51
C ASP A 240 9.44 -32.24 6.94
N ILE A 241 10.04 -31.05 7.17
CA ILE A 241 11.42 -30.90 7.66
C ILE A 241 11.50 -31.25 9.15
N ASN A 242 10.58 -30.69 9.93
CA ASN A 242 10.55 -30.89 11.37
C ASN A 242 9.11 -30.92 11.91
N PRO A 243 8.57 -32.09 12.19
CA PRO A 243 7.22 -32.26 12.75
C PRO A 243 7.07 -31.75 14.20
N GLU A 244 8.18 -31.48 14.89
CA GLU A 244 8.18 -30.98 16.27
C GLU A 244 8.14 -29.44 16.36
N VAL A 245 7.89 -28.75 15.24
CA VAL A 245 7.67 -27.30 15.23
C VAL A 245 6.47 -26.95 16.09
N THR A 246 6.64 -26.00 16.99
CA THR A 246 5.58 -25.58 17.94
C THR A 246 4.91 -24.25 17.54
N ALA A 247 5.53 -23.48 16.63
CA ALA A 247 4.94 -22.26 16.09
C ALA A 247 5.35 -22.02 14.65
N ILE A 248 4.49 -21.36 13.87
CA ILE A 248 4.78 -20.91 12.51
C ILE A 248 4.55 -19.41 12.44
N TYR A 249 5.58 -18.67 12.02
CA TYR A 249 5.50 -17.26 11.69
C TYR A 249 5.40 -17.08 10.18
N ALA A 250 4.26 -16.60 9.70
CA ALA A 250 4.06 -16.18 8.33
C ALA A 250 4.30 -14.66 8.19
N PHE A 251 5.07 -14.24 7.18
CA PHE A 251 5.47 -12.84 7.02
C PHE A 251 4.35 -11.91 6.58
N ASN A 252 3.14 -12.43 6.35
CA ASN A 252 1.92 -11.64 6.30
C ASN A 252 0.70 -12.49 6.70
N ASP A 253 -0.43 -11.84 6.93
CA ASP A 253 -1.66 -12.50 7.36
C ASP A 253 -2.25 -13.39 6.25
N MET A 254 -2.08 -13.03 4.97
CA MET A 254 -2.55 -13.86 3.87
C MET A 254 -1.86 -15.24 3.86
N MET A 255 -0.55 -15.29 4.07
CA MET A 255 0.16 -16.56 4.21
C MET A 255 -0.24 -17.29 5.51
N ALA A 256 -0.49 -16.55 6.60
CA ALA A 256 -0.99 -17.16 7.83
C ALA A 256 -2.32 -17.86 7.61
N TYR A 257 -3.22 -17.34 6.76
CA TYR A 257 -4.46 -18.04 6.41
C TYR A 257 -4.19 -19.37 5.68
N GLY A 258 -3.19 -19.41 4.80
CA GLY A 258 -2.74 -20.65 4.18
C GLY A 258 -2.19 -21.65 5.19
N VAL A 259 -1.48 -21.19 6.22
CA VAL A 259 -1.05 -22.03 7.35
C VAL A 259 -2.26 -22.60 8.09
N PHE A 260 -3.26 -21.76 8.40
CA PHE A 260 -4.51 -22.21 9.04
C PHE A 260 -5.22 -23.28 8.23
N GLU A 261 -5.31 -23.10 6.90
CA GLU A 261 -5.94 -24.06 6.00
C GLU A 261 -5.20 -25.41 6.03
N TYR A 262 -3.87 -25.40 5.91
CA TYR A 262 -3.06 -26.62 5.97
C TYR A 262 -3.20 -27.36 7.30
N LEU A 263 -3.10 -26.64 8.43
CA LEU A 263 -3.20 -27.26 9.76
C LEU A 263 -4.59 -27.85 9.98
N LYS A 264 -5.64 -27.17 9.52
CA LYS A 264 -7.02 -27.69 9.54
C LYS A 264 -7.16 -28.98 8.73
N ASP A 265 -6.62 -29.04 7.51
CA ASP A 265 -6.67 -30.22 6.64
C ASP A 265 -5.94 -31.42 7.28
N LYS A 266 -4.92 -31.17 8.09
CA LYS A 266 -4.17 -32.20 8.84
C LYS A 266 -4.78 -32.50 10.20
N GLY A 267 -5.84 -31.82 10.62
CA GLY A 267 -6.44 -32.01 11.95
C GLY A 267 -5.55 -31.50 13.08
N ILE A 268 -4.59 -30.64 12.81
CA ILE A 268 -3.68 -30.05 13.80
C ILE A 268 -4.36 -28.80 14.40
N LYS A 269 -4.42 -28.78 15.74
CA LYS A 269 -5.13 -27.73 16.49
C LYS A 269 -4.26 -26.47 16.65
N ILE A 270 -4.88 -25.31 16.45
CA ILE A 270 -4.33 -23.98 16.71
C ILE A 270 -5.10 -23.42 17.91
N PRO A 271 -4.40 -22.93 18.94
CA PRO A 271 -2.93 -22.89 19.12
C PRO A 271 -2.34 -24.11 19.83
N GLU A 272 -3.14 -25.09 20.29
CA GLU A 272 -2.76 -26.12 21.26
C GLU A 272 -1.60 -27.00 20.77
N GLN A 273 -1.49 -27.23 19.47
CA GLN A 273 -0.40 -28.04 18.90
C GLN A 273 0.60 -27.16 18.18
N ILE A 274 0.12 -26.17 17.41
CA ILE A 274 0.97 -25.22 16.68
C ILE A 274 0.38 -23.83 16.83
N SER A 275 1.17 -22.93 17.40
CA SER A 275 0.89 -21.50 17.41
C SER A 275 1.13 -20.88 16.03
N VAL A 276 0.29 -19.93 15.61
CA VAL A 276 0.44 -19.24 14.33
C VAL A 276 0.45 -17.73 14.54
N VAL A 277 1.42 -17.04 13.93
CA VAL A 277 1.50 -15.58 13.93
C VAL A 277 1.62 -15.04 12.53
N GLY A 278 0.98 -13.89 12.28
CA GLY A 278 0.98 -13.18 11.02
C GLY A 278 1.70 -11.83 11.10
N PHE A 279 1.44 -10.98 10.09
CA PHE A 279 1.92 -9.62 10.00
C PHE A 279 0.94 -8.84 9.10
N ASP A 280 0.60 -7.59 9.43
CA ASP A 280 -0.24 -6.58 8.75
C ASP A 280 -1.51 -6.22 9.54
N ASP A 281 -2.12 -7.14 10.30
CA ASP A 281 -3.43 -7.04 10.95
C ASP A 281 -4.56 -6.64 9.99
N ILE A 282 -4.67 -7.36 8.88
CA ILE A 282 -5.74 -7.12 7.92
C ILE A 282 -7.10 -7.53 8.50
N PHE A 283 -8.18 -6.92 8.01
CA PHE A 283 -9.52 -6.97 8.58
C PHE A 283 -10.00 -8.38 8.97
N PHE A 284 -9.71 -9.39 8.16
CA PHE A 284 -10.18 -10.76 8.41
C PHE A 284 -9.42 -11.48 9.52
N SER A 285 -8.24 -11.04 9.94
CA SER A 285 -7.40 -11.69 10.94
C SER A 285 -8.07 -11.84 12.30
N LYS A 286 -8.95 -10.92 12.67
CA LYS A 286 -9.76 -10.96 13.89
C LYS A 286 -11.06 -11.79 13.77
N MET A 287 -11.41 -12.20 12.55
CA MET A 287 -12.68 -12.90 12.25
C MET A 287 -12.47 -14.40 11.99
N LEU A 288 -11.25 -14.88 12.02
CA LEU A 288 -10.96 -16.32 11.91
C LEU A 288 -11.59 -17.09 13.08
N SER A 289 -11.83 -18.39 12.89
CA SER A 289 -12.32 -19.26 13.97
C SER A 289 -11.42 -19.27 15.21
N VAL A 290 -10.12 -19.06 15.00
CA VAL A 290 -9.11 -18.72 16.01
C VAL A 290 -8.50 -17.40 15.59
N PRO A 291 -8.83 -16.27 16.24
CA PRO A 291 -8.33 -14.95 15.88
C PRO A 291 -6.80 -14.89 15.88
N LEU A 292 -6.23 -14.35 14.80
CA LEU A 292 -4.80 -14.35 14.52
C LEU A 292 -4.03 -13.31 15.34
N THR A 293 -3.01 -13.76 16.09
CA THR A 293 -1.95 -12.89 16.65
C THR A 293 -1.09 -12.37 15.51
N THR A 294 -0.89 -11.05 15.42
CA THR A 294 -0.24 -10.44 14.28
C THR A 294 0.36 -9.08 14.64
N ILE A 295 1.00 -8.43 13.69
CA ILE A 295 1.47 -7.04 13.79
C ILE A 295 0.45 -6.10 13.15
N GLU A 296 -0.08 -5.18 13.95
CA GLU A 296 -0.89 -4.07 13.46
C GLU A 296 -0.01 -3.02 12.76
N LEU A 297 -0.40 -2.66 11.56
CA LEU A 297 0.12 -1.54 10.80
C LEU A 297 -0.99 -0.50 10.60
N PRO A 298 -0.71 0.79 10.77
CA PRO A 298 -1.69 1.84 10.50
C PRO A 298 -1.81 2.10 8.98
N ILE A 299 -2.24 1.09 8.23
CA ILE A 299 -2.20 1.05 6.76
C ILE A 299 -2.96 2.23 6.13
N HIS A 300 -4.14 2.56 6.66
CA HIS A 300 -4.92 3.72 6.22
C HIS A 300 -4.10 5.02 6.35
N GLN A 301 -3.46 5.22 7.51
CA GLN A 301 -2.63 6.41 7.78
C GLN A 301 -1.37 6.45 6.89
N MET A 302 -0.84 5.29 6.50
CA MET A 302 0.26 5.22 5.52
C MET A 302 -0.18 5.81 4.18
N GLY A 303 -1.39 5.48 3.72
CA GLY A 303 -1.98 6.05 2.50
C GLY A 303 -2.19 7.56 2.61
N GLU A 304 -2.74 8.03 3.72
CA GLU A 304 -2.93 9.47 3.98
C GLU A 304 -1.59 10.22 3.97
N LYS A 305 -0.57 9.65 4.63
CA LYS A 305 0.77 10.24 4.70
C LYS A 305 1.45 10.29 3.34
N ALA A 306 1.28 9.26 2.51
CA ALA A 306 1.79 9.25 1.14
C ALA A 306 1.21 10.39 0.30
N VAL A 307 -0.10 10.63 0.38
CA VAL A 307 -0.74 11.77 -0.30
C VAL A 307 -0.20 13.08 0.22
N GLN A 308 -0.09 13.27 1.54
CA GLN A 308 0.45 14.50 2.12
C GLN A 308 1.85 14.80 1.57
N LEU A 309 2.76 13.82 1.59
CA LEU A 309 4.11 13.96 1.07
C LEU A 309 4.11 14.32 -0.42
N LEU A 310 3.23 13.68 -1.21
CA LEU A 310 3.12 13.91 -2.63
C LEU A 310 2.61 15.31 -2.96
N ILE A 311 1.57 15.81 -2.28
CA ILE A 311 1.03 17.15 -2.46
C ILE A 311 2.08 18.22 -2.10
N GLU A 312 2.81 18.04 -1.01
CA GLU A 312 3.91 18.92 -0.64
C GLU A 312 5.01 18.93 -1.72
N ARG A 313 5.35 17.76 -2.29
CA ARG A 313 6.33 17.62 -3.37
C ARG A 313 5.86 18.28 -4.67
N ILE A 314 4.58 18.14 -5.03
CA ILE A 314 3.97 18.83 -6.17
C ILE A 314 4.08 20.34 -6.00
N SER A 315 3.82 20.85 -4.80
CA SER A 315 3.87 22.27 -4.48
C SER A 315 5.30 22.83 -4.45
N ASN A 316 6.28 22.03 -4.06
CA ASN A 316 7.69 22.40 -3.98
C ASN A 316 8.61 21.21 -4.30
N LYS A 317 9.07 21.13 -5.55
CA LYS A 317 9.94 20.06 -6.04
C LYS A 317 11.33 20.04 -5.35
N ASN A 318 11.76 21.14 -4.73
CA ASN A 318 13.09 21.29 -4.14
C ASN A 318 13.18 20.85 -2.65
N LEU A 319 12.11 20.32 -2.08
CA LEU A 319 12.17 19.79 -0.72
C LEU A 319 13.20 18.65 -0.63
N PRO A 320 13.89 18.49 0.50
CA PRO A 320 14.72 17.29 0.71
C PRO A 320 13.85 16.03 0.64
N TRP A 321 14.43 14.91 0.24
CA TRP A 321 13.74 13.62 0.26
C TRP A 321 13.49 13.17 1.70
N ARG A 322 12.29 12.65 1.97
CA ARG A 322 11.84 12.26 3.31
C ARG A 322 11.33 10.83 3.29
N CYS A 323 11.72 10.07 4.28
CA CYS A 323 11.14 8.75 4.50
C CYS A 323 10.41 8.74 5.85
N ASN A 324 9.11 8.48 5.81
CA ASN A 324 8.30 8.31 7.00
C ASN A 324 8.27 6.83 7.37
N ILE A 325 8.89 6.49 8.49
CA ILE A 325 8.89 5.12 9.00
C ILE A 325 7.74 4.96 9.98
N VAL A 326 6.89 3.98 9.72
CA VAL A 326 5.73 3.65 10.54
C VAL A 326 6.09 2.59 11.56
N GLU A 327 5.72 2.83 12.82
CA GLU A 327 6.01 1.90 13.91
C GLU A 327 4.91 0.83 14.02
N PRO A 328 5.29 -0.45 14.00
CA PRO A 328 4.39 -1.58 14.15
C PRO A 328 4.01 -1.81 15.60
N LYS A 329 2.84 -2.45 15.85
CA LYS A 329 2.39 -2.89 17.16
C LYS A 329 2.02 -4.37 17.14
N LEU A 330 2.42 -5.12 18.15
CA LEU A 330 1.97 -6.48 18.32
C LEU A 330 0.52 -6.51 18.84
N VAL A 331 -0.34 -7.28 18.19
CA VAL A 331 -1.72 -7.55 18.60
C VAL A 331 -1.83 -9.03 18.92
N ILE A 332 -1.91 -9.32 20.20
CA ILE A 332 -2.04 -10.70 20.72
C ILE A 332 -3.52 -11.09 20.69
N ARG A 333 -3.80 -12.26 20.08
CA ARG A 333 -5.12 -12.89 20.02
C ARG A 333 -5.04 -14.35 20.43
N GLU A 334 -5.87 -15.21 19.84
CA GLU A 334 -6.06 -16.59 20.29
C GLU A 334 -5.18 -17.61 19.56
N SER A 335 -4.45 -17.22 18.52
CA SER A 335 -3.65 -18.15 17.69
C SER A 335 -2.29 -18.51 18.26
N THR A 336 -1.99 -18.07 19.49
CA THR A 336 -0.76 -18.41 20.22
C THR A 336 -1.06 -18.84 21.64
N CYS A 337 -0.33 -19.82 22.18
CA CYS A 337 -0.45 -20.26 23.57
C CYS A 337 0.91 -20.50 24.23
N ASP A 338 0.93 -20.52 25.55
CA ASP A 338 2.11 -20.84 26.34
C ASP A 338 2.28 -22.37 26.40
N ILE A 339 3.32 -22.89 25.74
CA ILE A 339 3.59 -24.32 25.65
C ILE A 339 4.21 -24.91 26.91
N ARG A 340 4.66 -24.09 27.86
CA ARG A 340 5.18 -24.56 29.16
C ARG A 340 4.06 -25.09 30.08
N ASN A 341 2.81 -24.78 29.74
CA ASN A 341 1.62 -25.18 30.49
C ASN A 341 0.85 -26.32 29.80
N LEU A 342 1.35 -26.85 28.68
CA LEU A 342 0.82 -28.01 27.95
C LEU A 342 1.61 -29.26 28.30
#